data_e5af53e079cbbe4c2bb681f16f508ab8
#
_entry.id   e5af53e079cbbe4c2bb681f16f508ab8
#
_cell.length_a   1.000
_cell.length_b   1.000
_cell.length_c   1.000
_cell.angle_alpha   90.00
_cell.angle_beta   90.00
_cell.angle_gamma   90.00
#
_symmetry.space_group_name_H-M   'P 1'
#
loop_
_entity.id
_entity.type
_entity.pdbx_description
1 polymer ?
#
loop_
_entity_poly.entity_id
_entity_poly.type
_entity_poly.pdbx_seq_one_letter_code
_entity_poly.pdbx_strand_id
1 'polypeptide(L)'
;MRGQPLRAAVVGHPISHSQSPSIHGHWLEQSGIAGRYGMLDFEPEHFQREIIALVGQGYQGVNVTVPFKEAALALADEADATARRIGAANTLVFSDGRITARNTDAYGFWENLRPGLSDGLPDRAVVLGAGGAARAVLVALQDQGVGRIWLANRTLSRAQGLAAELAQGAQIEALDWDAAEDLLDHEAMPLIINTSSRGMKGENPITCGLAAQGPGTVVNDIVYNPLQTALLETASERGCRIVDGLGMLLHQARPAFQAFFGARVKVDAGLRQKVERNMGLV
;
A
#
# COMPACT_ATOMS: atom_id res chain seq x y z
N MET A 1 -22.95 -28.54 15.85
CA MET A 1 -21.64 -28.83 15.23
C MET A 1 -20.88 -27.50 15.13
N ARG A 2 -19.73 -27.34 15.77
CA ARG A 2 -18.88 -26.14 15.55
C ARG A 2 -18.29 -26.30 14.16
N GLY A 3 -18.65 -25.42 13.22
CA GLY A 3 -18.06 -25.39 11.88
C GLY A 3 -16.54 -25.34 11.94
N GLN A 4 -15.85 -25.82 10.89
CA GLN A 4 -14.40 -25.68 10.81
C GLN A 4 -14.02 -24.19 10.87
N PRO A 5 -12.90 -23.85 11.56
CA PRO A 5 -12.47 -22.45 11.63
C PRO A 5 -12.18 -21.90 10.23
N LEU A 6 -12.60 -20.67 9.98
CA LEU A 6 -12.30 -19.96 8.73
C LEU A 6 -10.79 -19.80 8.58
N ARG A 7 -10.26 -19.98 7.37
CA ARG A 7 -8.81 -19.92 7.11
C ARG A 7 -8.48 -18.93 6.03
N ALA A 8 -7.52 -18.06 6.32
CA ALA A 8 -6.88 -17.17 5.33
C ALA A 8 -5.38 -17.10 5.60
N ALA A 9 -4.62 -16.54 4.69
CA ALA A 9 -3.17 -16.41 4.84
C ALA A 9 -2.65 -15.20 4.03
N VAL A 10 -1.38 -14.85 4.25
CA VAL A 10 -0.60 -14.04 3.32
C VAL A 10 0.37 -14.96 2.56
N VAL A 11 0.53 -14.69 1.27
CA VAL A 11 1.43 -15.40 0.35
C VAL A 11 2.46 -14.43 -0.20
N GLY A 12 3.72 -14.81 -0.22
CA GLY A 12 4.84 -14.04 -0.77
C GLY A 12 6.11 -14.88 -0.84
N HIS A 13 7.23 -14.28 -1.30
CA HIS A 13 8.53 -14.93 -1.28
C HIS A 13 9.67 -13.90 -1.25
N PRO A 14 10.53 -13.88 -0.20
CA PRO A 14 10.33 -14.49 1.11
C PRO A 14 9.25 -13.75 1.94
N ILE A 15 8.49 -14.45 2.79
CA ILE A 15 7.33 -13.90 3.49
C ILE A 15 7.52 -13.74 5.01
N SER A 16 8.62 -14.22 5.57
CA SER A 16 8.86 -14.33 7.03
C SER A 16 8.70 -13.01 7.81
N HIS A 17 8.84 -11.87 7.16
CA HIS A 17 8.76 -10.54 7.78
C HIS A 17 7.36 -9.91 7.76
N SER A 18 6.36 -10.62 7.22
CA SER A 18 5.01 -10.08 7.09
C SER A 18 4.34 -9.84 8.44
N GLN A 19 3.77 -8.65 8.62
CA GLN A 19 2.97 -8.30 9.80
C GLN A 19 1.49 -8.68 9.65
N SER A 20 1.05 -9.16 8.48
CA SER A 20 -0.34 -9.52 8.23
C SER A 20 -0.91 -10.52 9.24
N PRO A 21 -0.19 -11.58 9.68
CA PRO A 21 -0.71 -12.48 10.71
C PRO A 21 -0.96 -11.79 12.05
N SER A 22 -0.11 -10.86 12.45
CA SER A 22 -0.31 -10.08 13.68
C SER A 22 -1.53 -9.17 13.58
N ILE A 23 -1.72 -8.53 12.43
CA ILE A 23 -2.86 -7.64 12.16
C ILE A 23 -4.17 -8.43 12.16
N HIS A 24 -4.28 -9.46 11.35
CA HIS A 24 -5.48 -10.28 11.24
C HIS A 24 -5.76 -11.07 12.52
N GLY A 25 -4.72 -11.59 13.19
CA GLY A 25 -4.84 -12.26 14.47
C GLY A 25 -5.42 -11.36 15.56
N HIS A 26 -4.99 -10.10 15.64
CA HIS A 26 -5.56 -9.12 16.57
C HIS A 26 -7.08 -8.96 16.38
N TRP A 27 -7.54 -8.83 15.12
CA TRP A 27 -8.96 -8.69 14.84
C TRP A 27 -9.77 -9.97 15.05
N LEU A 28 -9.19 -11.14 14.80
CA LEU A 28 -9.82 -12.43 15.11
C LEU A 28 -10.04 -12.56 16.62
N GLU A 29 -9.04 -12.20 17.44
CA GLU A 29 -9.13 -12.17 18.90
C GLU A 29 -10.24 -11.20 19.37
N GLN A 30 -10.23 -9.96 18.88
CA GLN A 30 -11.22 -8.95 19.25
C GLN A 30 -12.66 -9.30 18.84
N SER A 31 -12.83 -9.92 17.67
CA SER A 31 -14.16 -10.24 17.13
C SER A 31 -14.72 -11.56 17.65
N GLY A 32 -13.93 -12.39 18.33
CA GLY A 32 -14.33 -13.74 18.74
C GLY A 32 -14.63 -14.71 17.60
N ILE A 33 -14.21 -14.38 16.38
CA ILE A 33 -14.41 -15.22 15.20
C ILE A 33 -13.50 -16.46 15.28
N ALA A 34 -14.09 -17.65 15.12
CA ALA A 34 -13.32 -18.89 15.02
C ALA A 34 -12.60 -18.92 13.65
N GLY A 35 -11.40 -18.34 13.58
CA GLY A 35 -10.61 -18.23 12.36
C GLY A 35 -9.12 -18.35 12.60
N ARG A 36 -8.36 -18.54 11.53
CA ARG A 36 -6.90 -18.57 11.54
C ARG A 36 -6.36 -17.79 10.33
N TYR A 37 -5.29 -17.04 10.57
CA TYR A 37 -4.57 -16.34 9.50
C TYR A 37 -3.09 -16.73 9.57
N GLY A 38 -2.57 -17.29 8.46
CA GLY A 38 -1.22 -17.82 8.37
C GLY A 38 -0.30 -17.04 7.43
N MET A 39 0.93 -17.53 7.33
CA MET A 39 1.93 -17.15 6.30
C MET A 39 2.25 -18.36 5.45
N LEU A 40 2.32 -18.19 4.14
CA LEU A 40 2.67 -19.23 3.18
C LEU A 40 3.77 -18.69 2.27
N ASP A 41 4.93 -19.33 2.32
CA ASP A 41 6.08 -18.99 1.48
C ASP A 41 6.06 -19.91 0.25
N PHE A 42 5.88 -19.33 -0.94
CA PHE A 42 5.80 -20.09 -2.18
C PHE A 42 6.95 -19.71 -3.11
N GLU A 43 7.63 -20.72 -3.63
CA GLU A 43 8.56 -20.50 -4.74
C GLU A 43 7.79 -19.98 -5.98
N PRO A 44 8.38 -19.02 -6.74
CA PRO A 44 7.68 -18.38 -7.86
C PRO A 44 7.06 -19.34 -8.88
N GLU A 45 7.76 -20.41 -9.23
CA GLU A 45 7.29 -21.42 -10.18
C GLU A 45 6.12 -22.27 -9.69
N HIS A 46 5.86 -22.25 -8.36
CA HIS A 46 4.78 -23.02 -7.76
C HIS A 46 3.53 -22.18 -7.44
N PHE A 47 3.59 -20.85 -7.53
CA PHE A 47 2.55 -19.95 -7.08
C PHE A 47 1.15 -20.34 -7.57
N GLN A 48 0.96 -20.53 -8.88
CA GLN A 48 -0.34 -20.84 -9.46
C GLN A 48 -0.90 -22.16 -8.91
N ARG A 49 -0.11 -23.21 -8.89
CA ARG A 49 -0.49 -24.53 -8.40
C ARG A 49 -0.92 -24.48 -6.93
N GLU A 50 -0.13 -23.80 -6.11
CA GLU A 50 -0.37 -23.70 -4.67
C GLU A 50 -1.64 -22.88 -4.36
N ILE A 51 -1.89 -21.78 -5.09
CA ILE A 51 -3.14 -21.01 -4.93
C ILE A 51 -4.36 -21.87 -5.26
N ILE A 52 -4.33 -22.63 -6.37
CA ILE A 52 -5.44 -23.53 -6.74
C ILE A 52 -5.65 -24.60 -5.65
N ALA A 53 -4.60 -25.15 -5.08
CA ALA A 53 -4.68 -26.12 -4.00
C ALA A 53 -5.35 -25.52 -2.74
N LEU A 54 -5.11 -24.25 -2.39
CA LEU A 54 -5.76 -23.58 -1.26
C LEU A 54 -7.27 -23.45 -1.44
N VAL A 55 -7.73 -23.20 -2.67
CA VAL A 55 -9.19 -23.19 -2.99
C VAL A 55 -9.81 -24.54 -2.61
N GLY A 56 -9.21 -25.64 -3.06
CA GLY A 56 -9.66 -27.00 -2.74
C GLY A 56 -9.58 -27.37 -1.24
N GLN A 57 -8.68 -26.75 -0.50
CA GLN A 57 -8.51 -26.94 0.93
C GLN A 57 -9.51 -26.12 1.78
N GLY A 58 -10.37 -25.29 1.19
CA GLY A 58 -11.39 -24.49 1.88
C GLY A 58 -10.84 -23.25 2.59
N TYR A 59 -9.77 -22.62 2.05
CA TYR A 59 -9.41 -21.26 2.44
C TYR A 59 -10.46 -20.28 1.94
N GLN A 60 -10.68 -19.19 2.71
CA GLN A 60 -11.58 -18.10 2.30
C GLN A 60 -10.88 -17.15 1.30
N GLY A 61 -9.57 -17.16 1.30
CA GLY A 61 -8.74 -16.35 0.43
C GLY A 61 -7.35 -16.13 0.98
N VAL A 62 -6.55 -15.35 0.25
CA VAL A 62 -5.20 -14.97 0.64
C VAL A 62 -4.92 -13.51 0.32
N ASN A 63 -4.12 -12.85 1.16
CA ASN A 63 -3.40 -11.66 0.73
C ASN A 63 -2.16 -12.08 -0.06
N VAL A 64 -1.80 -11.27 -1.04
CA VAL A 64 -0.66 -11.54 -1.93
C VAL A 64 0.30 -10.35 -1.88
N THR A 65 1.58 -10.65 -1.68
CA THR A 65 2.64 -9.63 -1.74
C THR A 65 3.70 -9.99 -2.78
N VAL A 66 4.83 -9.31 -2.75
CA VAL A 66 5.95 -9.50 -3.68
C VAL A 66 6.40 -10.97 -3.68
N PRO A 67 6.66 -11.57 -4.86
CA PRO A 67 6.65 -10.97 -6.19
C PRO A 67 5.33 -11.23 -6.97
N PHE A 68 4.26 -11.69 -6.35
CA PHE A 68 3.14 -12.39 -6.97
C PHE A 68 1.94 -11.53 -7.36
N LYS A 69 1.91 -10.21 -7.10
CA LYS A 69 0.70 -9.38 -7.27
C LYS A 69 0.16 -9.34 -8.71
N GLU A 70 1.04 -9.34 -9.72
CA GLU A 70 0.64 -9.39 -11.13
C GLU A 70 0.15 -10.80 -11.52
N ALA A 71 0.86 -11.84 -11.08
CA ALA A 71 0.45 -13.22 -11.30
C ALA A 71 -0.89 -13.54 -10.61
N ALA A 72 -1.17 -12.95 -9.44
CA ALA A 72 -2.43 -13.09 -8.74
C ALA A 72 -3.60 -12.49 -9.53
N LEU A 73 -3.40 -11.32 -10.15
CA LEU A 73 -4.39 -10.73 -11.03
C LEU A 73 -4.64 -11.60 -12.26
N ALA A 74 -3.57 -12.10 -12.90
CA ALA A 74 -3.66 -12.94 -14.09
C ALA A 74 -4.32 -14.31 -13.84
N LEU A 75 -4.19 -14.84 -12.63
CA LEU A 75 -4.76 -16.14 -12.23
C LEU A 75 -6.27 -16.07 -11.94
N ALA A 76 -6.80 -14.91 -11.60
CA ALA A 76 -8.16 -14.77 -11.11
C ALA A 76 -9.21 -14.91 -12.22
N ASP A 77 -10.34 -15.52 -11.89
CA ASP A 77 -11.53 -15.61 -12.78
C ASP A 77 -12.18 -14.24 -12.97
N GLU A 78 -12.16 -13.43 -11.92
CA GLU A 78 -12.71 -12.06 -11.90
C GLU A 78 -11.78 -11.12 -11.15
N ALA A 79 -11.83 -9.84 -11.49
CA ALA A 79 -11.10 -8.81 -10.78
C ALA A 79 -11.96 -7.56 -10.54
N ASP A 80 -11.73 -6.87 -9.42
CA ASP A 80 -12.36 -5.56 -9.22
C ASP A 80 -11.75 -4.48 -10.13
N ALA A 81 -12.44 -3.36 -10.25
CA ALA A 81 -12.01 -2.26 -11.11
C ALA A 81 -10.65 -1.69 -10.68
N THR A 82 -10.40 -1.63 -9.38
CA THR A 82 -9.15 -1.11 -8.80
C THR A 82 -7.97 -2.01 -9.13
N ALA A 83 -8.11 -3.34 -8.97
CA ALA A 83 -7.07 -4.30 -9.33
C ALA A 83 -6.72 -4.24 -10.82
N ARG A 84 -7.75 -4.12 -11.69
CA ARG A 84 -7.53 -3.98 -13.15
C ARG A 84 -6.77 -2.70 -13.50
N ARG A 85 -7.17 -1.55 -12.92
CA ARG A 85 -6.48 -0.27 -13.16
C ARG A 85 -5.04 -0.26 -12.65
N ILE A 86 -4.79 -0.86 -11.48
CA ILE A 86 -3.45 -0.97 -10.90
C ILE A 86 -2.60 -1.97 -11.70
N GLY A 87 -3.22 -2.97 -12.34
CA GLY A 87 -2.53 -4.06 -13.02
C GLY A 87 -1.96 -5.11 -12.05
N ALA A 88 -2.45 -5.16 -10.79
CA ALA A 88 -1.97 -6.08 -9.77
C ALA A 88 -3.05 -6.31 -8.69
N ALA A 89 -3.04 -7.50 -8.07
CA ALA A 89 -3.91 -7.86 -6.96
C ALA A 89 -3.10 -8.16 -5.69
N ASN A 90 -3.53 -7.63 -4.56
CA ASN A 90 -2.97 -7.96 -3.25
C ASN A 90 -3.91 -8.81 -2.39
N THR A 91 -5.06 -9.18 -2.92
CA THR A 91 -6.09 -9.99 -2.22
C THR A 91 -6.80 -10.89 -3.22
N LEU A 92 -6.81 -12.19 -2.97
CA LEU A 92 -7.61 -13.18 -3.69
C LEU A 92 -8.67 -13.71 -2.74
N VAL A 93 -9.93 -13.64 -3.14
CA VAL A 93 -11.08 -14.17 -2.40
C VAL A 93 -11.57 -15.43 -3.10
N PHE A 94 -11.79 -16.50 -2.34
CA PHE A 94 -12.23 -17.79 -2.87
C PHE A 94 -13.71 -18.01 -2.50
N SER A 95 -14.54 -18.28 -3.49
CA SER A 95 -15.95 -18.61 -3.32
C SER A 95 -16.41 -19.52 -4.46
N ASP A 96 -17.10 -20.60 -4.11
CA ASP A 96 -17.69 -21.56 -5.05
C ASP A 96 -16.69 -22.08 -6.11
N GLY A 97 -15.45 -22.29 -5.69
CA GLY A 97 -14.36 -22.76 -6.57
C GLY A 97 -13.77 -21.70 -7.49
N ARG A 98 -14.22 -20.43 -7.40
CA ARG A 98 -13.75 -19.29 -8.19
C ARG A 98 -12.82 -18.40 -7.38
N ILE A 99 -11.96 -17.70 -8.08
CA ILE A 99 -10.98 -16.76 -7.54
C ILE A 99 -11.33 -15.33 -7.99
N THR A 100 -11.63 -14.45 -7.04
CA THR A 100 -11.83 -13.02 -7.31
C THR A 100 -10.62 -12.21 -6.81
N ALA A 101 -9.96 -11.50 -7.72
CA ALA A 101 -8.84 -10.61 -7.41
C ALA A 101 -9.32 -9.22 -6.98
N ARG A 102 -8.67 -8.67 -5.96
CA ARG A 102 -8.88 -7.30 -5.47
C ARG A 102 -7.54 -6.61 -5.20
N ASN A 103 -7.58 -5.28 -5.25
CA ASN A 103 -6.45 -4.49 -4.76
C ASN A 103 -6.91 -3.52 -3.68
N THR A 104 -6.39 -3.70 -2.47
CA THR A 104 -6.73 -2.90 -1.29
C THR A 104 -5.64 -1.88 -0.92
N ASP A 105 -4.53 -1.82 -1.68
CA ASP A 105 -3.42 -0.90 -1.40
C ASP A 105 -3.86 0.56 -1.58
N ALA A 106 -4.61 0.86 -2.66
CA ALA A 106 -5.16 2.19 -2.91
C ALA A 106 -6.08 2.68 -1.77
N TYR A 107 -6.96 1.79 -1.28
CA TYR A 107 -7.79 2.05 -0.11
C TYR A 107 -6.95 2.29 1.15
N GLY A 108 -5.96 1.44 1.40
CA GLY A 108 -5.08 1.54 2.56
C GLY A 108 -4.28 2.85 2.58
N PHE A 109 -3.74 3.24 1.44
CA PHE A 109 -3.05 4.51 1.26
C PHE A 109 -3.97 5.70 1.57
N TRP A 110 -5.15 5.73 0.96
CA TRP A 110 -6.08 6.84 1.14
C TRP A 110 -6.57 6.98 2.60
N GLU A 111 -6.96 5.89 3.23
CA GLU A 111 -7.39 5.90 4.64
C GLU A 111 -6.28 6.36 5.61
N ASN A 112 -5.02 6.11 5.27
CA ASN A 112 -3.88 6.61 6.01
C ASN A 112 -3.61 8.10 5.77
N LEU A 113 -3.70 8.55 4.52
CA LEU A 113 -3.38 9.93 4.13
C LEU A 113 -4.47 10.91 4.55
N ARG A 114 -5.74 10.56 4.37
CA ARG A 114 -6.90 11.43 4.53
C ARG A 114 -6.94 12.25 5.83
N PRO A 115 -6.62 11.68 7.01
CA PRO A 115 -6.59 12.46 8.27
C PRO A 115 -5.55 13.59 8.27
N GLY A 116 -4.48 13.48 7.48
CA GLY A 116 -3.46 14.53 7.30
C GLY A 116 -3.93 15.70 6.41
N LEU A 117 -4.99 15.52 5.63
CA LEU A 117 -5.51 16.50 4.68
C LEU A 117 -6.59 17.41 5.31
N SER A 118 -6.29 18.04 6.46
CA SER A 118 -7.27 18.86 7.20
C SER A 118 -7.75 20.11 6.43
N ASP A 119 -6.95 20.61 5.49
CA ASP A 119 -7.24 21.84 4.74
C ASP A 119 -7.98 21.56 3.40
N GLY A 120 -8.41 20.33 3.22
CA GLY A 120 -9.13 19.88 2.04
C GLY A 120 -8.29 19.01 1.10
N LEU A 121 -8.93 18.57 0.02
CA LEU A 121 -8.27 17.74 -0.98
C LEU A 121 -7.28 18.57 -1.81
N PRO A 122 -6.01 18.17 -1.95
CA PRO A 122 -5.06 18.85 -2.79
C PRO A 122 -5.44 18.71 -4.28
N ASP A 123 -5.29 19.77 -5.03
CA ASP A 123 -5.50 19.79 -6.49
C ASP A 123 -4.34 19.17 -7.27
N ARG A 124 -3.15 19.12 -6.65
CA ARG A 124 -1.90 18.65 -7.23
C ARG A 124 -1.01 17.90 -6.22
N ALA A 125 -0.15 17.02 -6.73
CA ALA A 125 0.76 16.22 -5.90
C ALA A 125 2.08 15.91 -6.61
N VAL A 126 3.14 15.67 -5.84
CA VAL A 126 4.39 15.06 -6.31
C VAL A 126 4.49 13.64 -5.76
N VAL A 127 4.72 12.66 -6.62
CA VAL A 127 4.89 11.25 -6.26
C VAL A 127 6.32 10.83 -6.62
N LEU A 128 7.10 10.43 -5.62
CA LEU A 128 8.47 9.99 -5.74
C LEU A 128 8.54 8.46 -5.81
N GLY A 129 8.97 7.94 -6.96
CA GLY A 129 9.02 6.50 -7.26
C GLY A 129 7.93 6.07 -8.24
N ALA A 130 8.28 5.18 -9.18
CA ALA A 130 7.39 4.62 -10.20
C ALA A 130 7.39 3.07 -10.13
N GLY A 131 7.23 2.53 -8.93
CA GLY A 131 7.11 1.10 -8.65
C GLY A 131 5.67 0.61 -8.50
N GLY A 132 5.50 -0.63 -8.04
CA GLY A 132 4.18 -1.24 -7.82
C GLY A 132 3.30 -0.47 -6.82
N ALA A 133 3.89 0.10 -5.77
CA ALA A 133 3.16 0.93 -4.81
C ALA A 133 2.71 2.26 -5.42
N ALA A 134 3.51 2.88 -6.30
CA ALA A 134 3.14 4.09 -7.00
C ALA A 134 1.85 3.92 -7.81
N ARG A 135 1.63 2.77 -8.45
CA ARG A 135 0.40 2.47 -9.19
C ARG A 135 -0.84 2.61 -8.31
N ALA A 136 -0.80 2.02 -7.11
CA ALA A 136 -1.92 2.11 -6.16
C ALA A 136 -2.14 3.54 -5.64
N VAL A 137 -1.05 4.27 -5.38
CA VAL A 137 -1.10 5.68 -4.94
C VAL A 137 -1.68 6.56 -6.04
N LEU A 138 -1.21 6.44 -7.28
CA LEU A 138 -1.74 7.22 -8.42
C LEU A 138 -3.23 6.97 -8.64
N VAL A 139 -3.65 5.70 -8.61
CA VAL A 139 -5.08 5.34 -8.72
C VAL A 139 -5.89 5.95 -7.57
N ALA A 140 -5.38 5.89 -6.33
CA ALA A 140 -6.06 6.48 -5.19
C ALA A 140 -6.22 8.01 -5.32
N LEU A 141 -5.16 8.71 -5.74
CA LEU A 141 -5.19 10.16 -5.94
C LEU A 141 -6.18 10.56 -7.04
N GLN A 142 -6.19 9.85 -8.16
CA GLN A 142 -7.13 10.07 -9.26
C GLN A 142 -8.58 9.86 -8.82
N ASP A 143 -8.86 8.79 -8.08
CA ASP A 143 -10.21 8.47 -7.57
C ASP A 143 -10.73 9.53 -6.61
N GLN A 144 -9.84 10.28 -5.98
CA GLN A 144 -10.20 11.41 -5.11
C GLN A 144 -10.25 12.76 -5.85
N GLY A 145 -9.85 12.82 -7.12
CA GLY A 145 -9.95 14.03 -7.92
C GLY A 145 -8.71 14.93 -7.91
N VAL A 146 -7.54 14.40 -7.49
CA VAL A 146 -6.26 15.13 -7.69
C VAL A 146 -5.99 15.28 -9.19
N GLY A 147 -6.04 16.52 -9.69
CA GLY A 147 -6.06 16.79 -11.14
C GLY A 147 -4.68 16.78 -11.78
N ARG A 148 -3.61 17.12 -11.05
CA ARG A 148 -2.24 17.18 -11.59
C ARG A 148 -1.25 16.46 -10.69
N ILE A 149 -0.47 15.56 -11.29
CA ILE A 149 0.52 14.74 -10.56
C ILE A 149 1.85 14.81 -11.30
N TRP A 150 2.92 15.17 -10.59
CA TRP A 150 4.28 14.96 -11.05
C TRP A 150 4.79 13.65 -10.51
N LEU A 151 5.14 12.75 -11.42
CA LEU A 151 5.65 11.41 -11.09
C LEU A 151 7.15 11.36 -11.33
N ALA A 152 7.95 11.35 -10.28
CA ALA A 152 9.39 11.32 -10.37
C ALA A 152 9.95 9.92 -10.18
N ASN A 153 10.97 9.56 -10.99
CA ASN A 153 11.70 8.32 -10.77
C ASN A 153 13.14 8.42 -11.27
N ARG A 154 14.07 7.73 -10.59
CA ARG A 154 15.48 7.66 -11.01
C ARG A 154 15.65 7.27 -12.48
N THR A 155 14.83 6.35 -12.97
CA THR A 155 14.77 5.96 -14.38
C THR A 155 13.54 6.63 -14.99
N LEU A 156 13.74 7.75 -15.69
CA LEU A 156 12.66 8.56 -16.28
C LEU A 156 11.70 7.73 -17.15
N SER A 157 12.20 6.80 -17.95
CA SER A 157 11.37 5.96 -18.81
C SER A 157 10.35 5.10 -18.05
N ARG A 158 10.63 4.71 -16.79
CA ARG A 158 9.65 4.04 -15.93
C ARG A 158 8.53 4.98 -15.50
N ALA A 159 8.85 6.22 -15.16
CA ALA A 159 7.84 7.22 -14.83
C ALA A 159 6.96 7.54 -16.05
N GLN A 160 7.59 7.70 -17.24
CA GLN A 160 6.88 7.92 -18.50
C GLN A 160 5.93 6.76 -18.85
N GLY A 161 6.39 5.52 -18.73
CA GLY A 161 5.58 4.33 -18.98
C GLY A 161 4.38 4.27 -18.05
N LEU A 162 4.60 4.46 -16.75
CA LEU A 162 3.52 4.45 -15.76
C LEU A 162 2.55 5.62 -15.92
N ALA A 163 3.04 6.81 -16.24
CA ALA A 163 2.21 7.97 -16.53
C ALA A 163 1.30 7.73 -17.75
N ALA A 164 1.84 7.13 -18.82
CA ALA A 164 1.07 6.80 -20.03
C ALA A 164 -0.01 5.73 -19.75
N GLU A 165 0.30 4.71 -18.96
CA GLU A 165 -0.65 3.66 -18.59
C GLU A 165 -1.81 4.20 -17.75
N LEU A 166 -1.56 5.16 -16.86
CA LEU A 166 -2.52 5.68 -15.90
C LEU A 166 -3.01 7.10 -16.23
N ALA A 167 -2.87 7.56 -17.48
CA ALA A 167 -3.26 8.92 -17.90
C ALA A 167 -4.77 9.23 -17.80
N GLN A 168 -5.60 8.24 -17.41
CA GLN A 168 -7.04 8.42 -17.28
C GLN A 168 -7.39 9.09 -15.95
N GLY A 169 -7.95 10.30 -16.00
CA GLY A 169 -8.53 10.98 -14.83
C GLY A 169 -7.63 12.01 -14.15
N ALA A 170 -6.34 12.11 -14.49
CA ALA A 170 -5.45 13.19 -14.05
C ALA A 170 -4.35 13.44 -15.08
N GLN A 171 -3.81 14.67 -15.09
CA GLN A 171 -2.59 14.97 -15.84
C GLN A 171 -1.39 14.43 -15.03
N ILE A 172 -0.73 13.40 -15.55
CA ILE A 172 0.49 12.86 -14.94
C ILE A 172 1.69 13.27 -15.79
N GLU A 173 2.57 14.06 -15.23
CA GLU A 173 3.81 14.51 -15.85
C GLU A 173 4.99 13.75 -15.26
N ALA A 174 5.77 13.07 -16.11
CA ALA A 174 6.93 12.31 -15.66
C ALA A 174 8.16 13.21 -15.54
N LEU A 175 8.82 13.13 -14.40
CA LEU A 175 10.07 13.84 -14.12
C LEU A 175 11.21 12.84 -13.84
N ASP A 176 12.44 13.24 -14.12
CA ASP A 176 13.60 12.62 -13.50
C ASP A 176 13.75 13.12 -12.04
N TRP A 177 14.74 12.57 -11.35
CA TRP A 177 14.90 12.87 -9.92
C TRP A 177 15.37 14.32 -9.69
N ASP A 178 16.29 14.81 -10.51
CA ASP A 178 16.86 16.15 -10.37
C ASP A 178 15.81 17.24 -10.64
N ALA A 179 14.96 17.04 -11.66
CA ALA A 179 13.86 17.94 -11.95
C ALA A 179 12.79 17.96 -10.84
N ALA A 180 12.59 16.81 -10.15
CA ALA A 180 11.68 16.78 -9.01
C ALA A 180 12.27 17.49 -7.78
N GLU A 181 13.55 17.38 -7.54
CA GLU A 181 14.26 18.12 -6.48
C GLU A 181 14.16 19.62 -6.74
N ASP A 182 14.47 20.05 -7.96
CA ASP A 182 14.35 21.47 -8.35
C ASP A 182 12.92 22.01 -8.16
N LEU A 183 11.93 21.24 -8.59
CA LEU A 183 10.53 21.59 -8.37
C LEU A 183 10.19 21.77 -6.88
N LEU A 184 10.63 20.84 -6.01
CA LEU A 184 10.33 20.85 -4.58
C LEU A 184 11.10 21.95 -3.82
N ASP A 185 12.22 22.42 -4.36
CA ASP A 185 12.99 23.52 -3.78
C ASP A 185 12.44 24.91 -4.17
N HIS A 186 11.72 25.02 -5.28
CA HIS A 186 11.27 26.30 -5.80
C HIS A 186 9.74 26.49 -5.80
N GLU A 187 8.95 25.40 -5.75
CA GLU A 187 7.50 25.47 -5.70
C GLU A 187 6.93 24.82 -4.45
N ALA A 188 6.02 25.51 -3.75
CA ALA A 188 5.26 24.93 -2.65
C ALA A 188 4.22 23.93 -3.20
N MET A 189 4.30 22.69 -2.71
CA MET A 189 3.38 21.61 -3.08
C MET A 189 2.43 21.29 -1.92
N PRO A 190 1.12 21.15 -2.19
CA PRO A 190 0.19 20.77 -1.14
C PRO A 190 0.38 19.31 -0.66
N LEU A 191 0.90 18.43 -1.53
CA LEU A 191 1.09 17.01 -1.23
C LEU A 191 2.34 16.45 -1.89
N ILE A 192 3.18 15.81 -1.08
CA ILE A 192 4.38 15.09 -1.52
C ILE A 192 4.31 13.67 -0.98
N ILE A 193 4.56 12.66 -1.83
CA ILE A 193 4.43 11.26 -1.46
C ILE A 193 5.67 10.49 -1.91
N ASN A 194 6.37 9.86 -0.97
CA ASN A 194 7.37 8.86 -1.30
C ASN A 194 6.73 7.48 -1.45
N THR A 195 6.90 6.87 -2.63
CA THR A 195 6.50 5.49 -2.94
C THR A 195 7.68 4.59 -3.29
N SER A 196 8.89 5.10 -3.19
CA SER A 196 10.12 4.35 -3.42
C SER A 196 10.57 3.60 -2.16
N SER A 197 11.53 2.70 -2.29
CA SER A 197 12.17 2.04 -1.15
C SER A 197 13.23 2.91 -0.45
N ARG A 198 13.56 4.08 -1.01
CA ARG A 198 14.55 4.99 -0.39
C ARG A 198 14.03 5.46 0.97
N GLY A 199 14.94 5.48 1.94
CA GLY A 199 14.60 5.77 3.33
C GLY A 199 14.22 4.54 4.15
N MET A 200 14.02 3.37 3.52
CA MET A 200 13.84 2.10 4.21
C MET A 200 15.16 1.67 4.89
N LYS A 201 15.07 0.91 5.97
CA LYS A 201 16.25 0.38 6.68
C LYS A 201 17.15 -0.40 5.72
N GLY A 202 18.39 0.08 5.57
CA GLY A 202 19.39 -0.51 4.66
C GLY A 202 19.42 0.15 3.26
N GLU A 203 18.49 1.03 2.94
CA GLU A 203 18.46 1.79 1.69
C GLU A 203 18.95 3.23 1.90
N ASN A 204 19.38 3.87 0.82
CA ASN A 204 19.79 5.29 0.87
C ASN A 204 18.60 6.19 1.24
N PRO A 205 18.78 7.21 2.08
CA PRO A 205 17.72 8.15 2.40
C PRO A 205 17.30 8.98 1.17
N ILE A 206 16.10 9.55 1.26
CA ILE A 206 15.73 10.68 0.39
C ILE A 206 16.25 11.93 1.06
N THR A 207 17.12 12.62 0.36
CA THR A 207 17.73 13.89 0.78
C THR A 207 17.31 15.04 -0.14
N CYS A 208 16.18 14.90 -0.86
CA CYS A 208 15.68 15.98 -1.71
C CYS A 208 15.40 17.22 -0.86
N GLY A 209 15.76 18.35 -1.41
CA GLY A 209 15.43 19.63 -0.83
C GLY A 209 13.92 19.79 -0.72
N LEU A 210 13.48 20.41 0.34
CA LEU A 210 12.11 20.81 0.55
C LEU A 210 12.07 22.32 0.84
N ALA A 211 12.94 23.10 0.16
CA ALA A 211 13.18 24.49 0.53
C ALA A 211 11.93 25.37 0.44
N ALA A 212 11.06 25.13 -0.54
CA ALA A 212 9.80 25.84 -0.71
C ALA A 212 8.64 25.29 0.15
N GLN A 213 8.85 24.19 0.89
CA GLN A 213 7.78 23.51 1.61
C GLN A 213 7.61 24.04 3.04
N GLY A 214 6.40 23.95 3.59
CA GLY A 214 6.06 24.47 4.90
C GLY A 214 4.69 24.00 5.43
N PRO A 215 4.05 24.73 6.36
CA PRO A 215 2.84 24.30 7.06
C PRO A 215 1.65 23.92 6.16
N GLY A 216 1.59 24.43 4.93
CA GLY A 216 0.56 24.07 3.93
C GLY A 216 0.82 22.77 3.20
N THR A 217 2.00 22.14 3.39
CA THR A 217 2.39 20.91 2.71
C THR A 217 2.12 19.69 3.60
N VAL A 218 1.56 18.65 3.01
CA VAL A 218 1.50 17.31 3.61
C VAL A 218 2.56 16.44 2.94
N VAL A 219 3.42 15.80 3.72
CA VAL A 219 4.42 14.84 3.25
C VAL A 219 4.08 13.46 3.79
N ASN A 220 3.80 12.54 2.88
CA ASN A 220 3.58 11.12 3.19
C ASN A 220 4.75 10.28 2.72
N ASP A 221 5.20 9.38 3.56
CA ASP A 221 6.17 8.34 3.17
C ASP A 221 5.53 6.97 3.40
N ILE A 222 5.43 6.12 2.35
CA ILE A 222 4.88 4.76 2.52
C ILE A 222 5.87 3.81 3.20
N VAL A 223 7.12 4.21 3.37
CA VAL A 223 8.09 3.49 4.20
C VAL A 223 7.61 3.54 5.65
N TYR A 224 7.66 2.41 6.32
CA TYR A 224 7.24 2.26 7.73
C TYR A 224 8.33 1.63 8.63
N ASN A 225 9.50 1.36 8.09
CA ASN A 225 10.66 0.92 8.85
C ASN A 225 11.94 1.60 8.31
N PRO A 226 12.43 2.66 8.96
CA PRO A 226 11.90 3.28 10.18
C PRO A 226 10.55 3.99 9.97
N LEU A 227 9.83 4.29 11.08
CA LEU A 227 8.59 5.10 11.01
C LEU A 227 8.89 6.55 10.62
N GLN A 228 9.98 7.10 11.13
CA GLN A 228 10.45 8.43 10.82
C GLN A 228 11.65 8.30 9.88
N THR A 229 11.40 8.55 8.60
CA THR A 229 12.44 8.59 7.56
C THR A 229 13.09 9.95 7.49
N ALA A 230 14.27 10.06 6.91
CA ALA A 230 14.94 11.36 6.72
C ALA A 230 14.05 12.37 5.95
N LEU A 231 13.22 11.90 5.01
CA LEU A 231 12.25 12.76 4.33
C LEU A 231 11.23 13.34 5.31
N LEU A 232 10.65 12.51 6.18
CA LEU A 232 9.68 12.96 7.18
C LEU A 232 10.31 13.85 8.26
N GLU A 233 11.55 13.58 8.65
CA GLU A 233 12.32 14.44 9.57
C GLU A 233 12.50 15.84 8.98
N THR A 234 13.05 15.92 7.76
CA THR A 234 13.24 17.18 7.05
C THR A 234 11.93 17.94 6.86
N ALA A 235 10.84 17.24 6.49
CA ALA A 235 9.52 17.84 6.35
C ALA A 235 9.00 18.41 7.67
N SER A 236 9.17 17.67 8.77
CA SER A 236 8.75 18.10 10.11
C SER A 236 9.51 19.35 10.57
N GLU A 237 10.83 19.42 10.34
CA GLU A 237 11.65 20.58 10.66
C GLU A 237 11.21 21.85 9.91
N ARG A 238 10.60 21.69 8.72
CA ARG A 238 10.02 22.78 7.93
C ARG A 238 8.57 23.11 8.29
N GLY A 239 8.01 22.44 9.29
CA GLY A 239 6.64 22.64 9.73
C GLY A 239 5.58 21.99 8.83
N CYS A 240 5.97 21.11 7.90
CA CYS A 240 5.04 20.32 7.11
C CYS A 240 4.28 19.34 7.99
N ARG A 241 3.07 18.97 7.60
CA ARG A 241 2.37 17.84 8.19
C ARG A 241 2.93 16.54 7.65
N ILE A 242 3.26 15.61 8.52
CA ILE A 242 3.84 14.33 8.15
C ILE A 242 2.84 13.18 8.36
N VAL A 243 2.88 12.21 7.44
CA VAL A 243 2.08 10.98 7.50
C VAL A 243 3.01 9.80 7.22
N ASP A 244 3.21 8.92 8.20
CA ASP A 244 4.05 7.72 8.04
C ASP A 244 3.34 6.60 7.26
N GLY A 245 4.10 5.58 6.85
CA GLY A 245 3.62 4.48 6.02
C GLY A 245 2.89 3.37 6.77
N LEU A 246 3.00 3.29 8.12
CA LEU A 246 2.44 2.18 8.88
C LEU A 246 0.92 2.10 8.75
N GLY A 247 0.25 3.25 8.73
CA GLY A 247 -1.20 3.29 8.58
C GLY A 247 -1.68 2.68 7.26
N MET A 248 -0.95 2.83 6.15
CA MET A 248 -1.28 2.18 4.88
C MET A 248 -1.28 0.65 5.03
N LEU A 249 -0.25 0.08 5.68
CA LEU A 249 -0.17 -1.35 5.97
C LEU A 249 -1.36 -1.84 6.81
N LEU A 250 -1.77 -1.06 7.81
CA LEU A 250 -2.88 -1.43 8.68
C LEU A 250 -4.23 -1.33 7.97
N HIS A 251 -4.47 -0.22 7.27
CA HIS A 251 -5.76 0.04 6.63
C HIS A 251 -6.04 -0.89 5.45
N GLN A 252 -5.03 -1.26 4.63
CA GLN A 252 -5.23 -2.15 3.49
C GLN A 252 -5.71 -3.56 3.91
N ALA A 253 -5.42 -3.98 5.13
CA ALA A 253 -5.85 -5.28 5.65
C ALA A 253 -7.36 -5.34 6.01
N ARG A 254 -8.02 -4.19 6.23
CA ARG A 254 -9.45 -4.14 6.63
C ARG A 254 -10.40 -4.73 5.60
N PRO A 255 -10.35 -4.36 4.29
CA PRO A 255 -11.22 -4.95 3.28
C PRO A 255 -10.96 -6.45 3.09
N ALA A 256 -9.69 -6.87 3.19
CA ALA A 256 -9.32 -8.28 3.12
C ALA A 256 -9.91 -9.08 4.31
N PHE A 257 -9.78 -8.56 5.53
CA PHE A 257 -10.38 -9.18 6.71
C PHE A 257 -11.91 -9.34 6.57
N GLN A 258 -12.58 -8.29 6.11
CA GLN A 258 -14.03 -8.36 5.86
C GLN A 258 -14.38 -9.42 4.82
N ALA A 259 -13.59 -9.53 3.75
CA ALA A 259 -13.83 -10.54 2.71
C ALA A 259 -13.61 -11.97 3.21
N PHE A 260 -12.60 -12.21 4.05
CA PHE A 260 -12.25 -13.55 4.53
C PHE A 260 -13.10 -14.01 5.73
N PHE A 261 -13.46 -13.09 6.62
CA PHE A 261 -14.05 -13.41 7.91
C PHE A 261 -15.44 -12.79 8.14
N GLY A 262 -15.95 -12.01 7.18
CA GLY A 262 -17.32 -11.49 7.20
C GLY A 262 -17.53 -10.29 8.15
N ALA A 263 -16.51 -9.83 8.89
CA ALA A 263 -16.65 -8.77 9.87
C ALA A 263 -15.95 -7.47 9.46
N ARG A 264 -16.56 -6.34 9.76
CA ARG A 264 -15.93 -5.01 9.62
C ARG A 264 -15.09 -4.71 10.86
N VAL A 265 -13.86 -4.28 10.64
CA VAL A 265 -12.88 -3.96 11.69
C VAL A 265 -12.35 -2.54 11.56
N LYS A 266 -11.75 -2.04 12.64
CA LYS A 266 -11.13 -0.71 12.68
C LYS A 266 -9.64 -0.84 12.96
N VAL A 267 -8.88 0.12 12.48
CA VAL A 267 -7.50 0.36 12.93
C VAL A 267 -7.59 1.24 14.17
N ASP A 268 -7.17 0.69 15.30
CA ASP A 268 -7.11 1.41 16.57
C ASP A 268 -5.65 1.54 17.07
N ALA A 269 -5.47 2.33 18.11
CA ALA A 269 -4.16 2.56 18.72
C ALA A 269 -3.53 1.25 19.26
N GLY A 270 -4.34 0.32 19.75
CA GLY A 270 -3.86 -0.96 20.27
C GLY A 270 -3.26 -1.84 19.18
N LEU A 271 -3.92 -1.91 18.02
CA LEU A 271 -3.38 -2.62 16.85
C LEU A 271 -2.06 -1.98 16.40
N ARG A 272 -2.04 -0.64 16.26
CA ARG A 272 -0.84 0.08 15.82
C ARG A 272 0.33 -0.21 16.76
N GLN A 273 0.16 -0.03 18.07
CA GLN A 273 1.19 -0.31 19.07
C GLN A 273 1.66 -1.77 19.07
N LYS A 274 0.74 -2.74 18.84
CA LYS A 274 1.09 -4.16 18.70
C LYS A 274 2.05 -4.38 17.55
N VAL A 275 1.76 -3.78 16.39
CA VAL A 275 2.59 -3.93 15.19
C VAL A 275 3.93 -3.20 15.35
N GLU A 276 3.94 -2.00 15.90
CA GLU A 276 5.17 -1.24 16.21
C GLU A 276 6.11 -2.04 17.10
N ARG A 277 5.60 -2.63 18.19
CA ARG A 277 6.40 -3.52 19.07
C ARG A 277 6.94 -4.75 18.35
N ASN A 278 6.11 -5.42 17.54
CA ASN A 278 6.55 -6.60 16.79
C ASN A 278 7.68 -6.29 15.80
N MET A 279 7.72 -5.07 15.31
CA MET A 279 8.75 -4.61 14.37
C MET A 279 9.96 -3.99 15.07
N GLY A 280 9.93 -3.85 16.41
CA GLY A 280 10.99 -3.18 17.17
C GLY A 280 11.12 -1.70 16.87
N LEU A 281 10.00 -1.01 16.60
CA LEU A 281 9.95 0.41 16.29
C LEU A 281 9.74 1.29 17.55
N VAL A 282 9.34 0.67 18.64
CA VAL A 282 9.13 1.25 19.98
C VAL A 282 9.56 0.26 21.05
#